data_ec7f826fb955f76ccac34028a394efe1
#
_entry.id   ec7f826fb955f76ccac34028a394efe1
#
_cell.length_a   1.000
_cell.length_b   1.000
_cell.length_c   1.000
_cell.angle_alpha   90.00
_cell.angle_beta   90.00
_cell.angle_gamma   90.00
#
_symmetry.space_group_name_H-M   'P 1'
#
loop_
_entity.id
_entity.type
_entity.pdbx_description
1 polymer ?
#
loop_
_entity_poly.entity_id
_entity_poly.type
_entity_poly.pdbx_seq_one_letter_code
_entity_poly.pdbx_strand_id
1 'polypeptide(L)'
;MCGVQTTQFYAQWRHAMQYRKAYRPIGHTLMYKSKNLLSISADAKTTKGVKLGYLTGILYLAPATTTKYNTCPMAKVAQCDKACLYSAGKGAFNSVQQGRINKTIWFFEERHSFMLQLEKNISSLVKRAIKNGLIPLVRLNGTSDIQWENVTFIDGKGVQHANIFAAFPTVQFYDYTKMAKRKSLSNYDLTFSYSGVADYQPYVKQAIKNGTRMAVVFRSVASIPNTFKGIKVVAGDNSDVRHDDEQGVIVALYAKGAAKHDTTGFVVG
;
A
#
# COMPACT_ATOMS: atom_id res chain seq x y z
N MET A 1 22.55 -16.12 43.08
CA MET A 1 22.52 -16.98 41.87
C MET A 1 21.91 -16.20 40.72
N CYS A 2 22.72 -15.42 39.99
CA CYS A 2 22.25 -14.62 38.86
C CYS A 2 23.42 -14.40 37.88
N GLY A 3 23.83 -15.44 37.17
CA GLY A 3 25.02 -15.36 36.31
C GLY A 3 25.01 -16.25 35.06
N VAL A 4 23.95 -17.04 34.81
CA VAL A 4 23.97 -18.06 33.74
C VAL A 4 23.13 -17.66 32.49
N GLN A 5 22.21 -16.72 32.61
CA GLN A 5 21.33 -16.35 31.47
C GLN A 5 21.95 -15.39 30.47
N THR A 6 22.92 -14.59 30.85
CA THR A 6 23.56 -13.60 29.97
C THR A 6 24.53 -14.22 28.96
N THR A 7 25.18 -15.30 29.29
CA THR A 7 26.17 -15.97 28.43
C THR A 7 25.55 -16.73 27.26
N GLN A 8 24.36 -17.29 27.43
CA GLN A 8 23.64 -17.98 26.33
C GLN A 8 23.10 -17.01 25.28
N PHE A 9 22.68 -15.81 25.68
CA PHE A 9 22.19 -14.78 24.77
C PHE A 9 23.31 -14.24 23.86
N TYR A 10 24.51 -14.04 24.39
CA TYR A 10 25.69 -13.61 23.64
C TYR A 10 26.23 -14.68 22.68
N ALA A 11 26.11 -15.97 23.04
CA ALA A 11 26.52 -17.06 22.15
C ALA A 11 25.60 -17.23 20.94
N GLN A 12 24.29 -17.07 21.09
CA GLN A 12 23.32 -17.08 19.99
C GLN A 12 23.52 -15.88 19.07
N TRP A 13 23.88 -14.72 19.61
CA TRP A 13 24.14 -13.52 18.83
C TRP A 13 25.42 -13.63 17.98
N ARG A 14 26.47 -14.24 18.50
CA ARG A 14 27.71 -14.52 17.75
C ARG A 14 27.51 -15.55 16.65
N HIS A 15 26.69 -16.57 16.87
CA HIS A 15 26.34 -17.58 15.86
C HIS A 15 25.56 -16.93 14.68
N ALA A 16 24.61 -16.03 14.96
CA ALA A 16 23.88 -15.29 13.93
C ALA A 16 24.79 -14.34 13.10
N MET A 17 25.87 -13.81 13.70
CA MET A 17 26.83 -12.97 12.96
C MET A 17 27.81 -13.77 12.09
N GLN A 18 28.17 -15.00 12.45
CA GLN A 18 29.05 -15.85 11.62
C GLN A 18 28.36 -16.31 10.32
N TYR A 19 27.04 -16.55 10.33
CA TYR A 19 26.28 -16.89 9.12
C TYR A 19 26.15 -15.73 8.12
N ARG A 20 26.38 -14.47 8.53
CA ARG A 20 26.35 -13.31 7.62
C ARG A 20 27.57 -13.17 6.70
N LYS A 21 28.67 -13.87 6.95
CA LYS A 21 29.91 -13.77 6.12
C LYS A 21 30.01 -14.81 5.00
N ALA A 22 29.15 -15.84 4.94
CA ALA A 22 29.32 -16.98 4.06
C ALA A 22 28.41 -17.01 2.81
N TYR A 23 27.46 -16.09 2.62
CA TYR A 23 26.61 -16.10 1.43
C TYR A 23 26.76 -14.80 0.64
N ARG A 24 27.77 -14.75 -0.25
CA ARG A 24 27.74 -13.87 -1.42
C ARG A 24 27.17 -14.67 -2.57
N PRO A 25 25.92 -14.39 -3.02
CA PRO A 25 25.44 -14.96 -4.27
C PRO A 25 26.28 -14.40 -5.43
N ILE A 26 26.87 -15.28 -6.20
CA ILE A 26 27.57 -14.98 -7.42
C ILE A 26 26.52 -14.39 -8.39
N GLY A 27 26.69 -13.13 -8.85
CA GLY A 27 25.92 -12.56 -9.95
C GLY A 27 24.84 -11.54 -9.60
N HIS A 28 24.80 -10.91 -8.43
CA HIS A 28 23.91 -9.78 -8.20
C HIS A 28 24.47 -8.49 -8.83
N THR A 29 23.91 -8.10 -9.98
CA THR A 29 23.90 -6.69 -10.37
C THR A 29 23.47 -5.87 -9.16
N LEU A 30 24.30 -4.88 -8.73
CA LEU A 30 23.98 -4.02 -7.58
C LEU A 30 22.59 -3.43 -7.77
N MET A 31 21.63 -3.93 -7.01
CA MET A 31 20.26 -3.45 -7.08
C MET A 31 20.23 -1.99 -6.61
N TYR A 32 19.73 -1.11 -7.47
CA TYR A 32 19.62 0.31 -7.13
C TYR A 32 18.58 0.49 -6.00
N LYS A 33 19.06 0.83 -4.81
CA LYS A 33 18.25 1.15 -3.64
C LYS A 33 17.89 2.63 -3.62
N SER A 34 16.64 2.93 -3.85
CA SER A 34 16.15 4.31 -3.85
C SER A 34 16.22 4.91 -2.45
N LYS A 35 16.83 6.10 -2.33
CA LYS A 35 16.79 6.89 -1.08
C LYS A 35 15.38 7.40 -0.76
N ASN A 36 14.52 7.53 -1.78
CA ASN A 36 13.14 8.01 -1.65
C ASN A 36 12.17 6.88 -2.01
N LEU A 37 11.62 6.21 -0.98
CA LEU A 37 10.58 5.20 -1.15
C LEU A 37 9.21 5.83 -1.39
N LEU A 38 8.92 6.94 -0.71
CA LEU A 38 7.63 7.64 -0.80
C LEU A 38 7.66 8.68 -1.94
N SER A 39 6.62 8.65 -2.78
CA SER A 39 6.32 9.68 -3.76
C SER A 39 5.41 10.72 -3.11
N ILE A 40 5.85 11.98 -3.05
CA ILE A 40 5.12 13.09 -2.43
C ILE A 40 4.70 14.05 -3.53
N SER A 41 3.41 14.42 -3.56
CA SER A 41 2.84 15.35 -4.56
C SER A 41 3.13 14.94 -6.01
N ALA A 42 3.24 13.64 -6.26
CA ALA A 42 3.65 13.10 -7.55
C ALA A 42 2.51 13.01 -8.59
N ASP A 43 1.27 13.12 -8.14
CA ASP A 43 0.07 13.04 -8.98
C ASP A 43 -0.97 14.11 -8.61
N ALA A 44 -1.93 14.31 -9.51
CA ALA A 44 -2.96 15.36 -9.36
C ALA A 44 -3.85 15.18 -8.11
N LYS A 45 -4.05 13.94 -7.65
CA LYS A 45 -4.88 13.67 -6.46
C LYS A 45 -4.15 14.04 -5.17
N THR A 46 -2.86 13.72 -5.06
CA THR A 46 -2.06 14.14 -3.89
C THR A 46 -1.88 15.65 -3.85
N THR A 47 -1.80 16.33 -5.00
CA THR A 47 -1.80 17.80 -5.09
C THR A 47 -3.14 18.40 -4.62
N LYS A 48 -4.27 17.75 -4.92
CA LYS A 48 -5.59 18.16 -4.37
C LYS A 48 -5.64 17.99 -2.85
N GLY A 49 -5.01 16.93 -2.31
CA GLY A 49 -4.90 16.71 -0.87
C GLY A 49 -4.22 17.86 -0.13
N VAL A 50 -3.23 18.51 -0.74
CA VAL A 50 -2.56 19.69 -0.14
C VAL A 50 -3.55 20.83 0.08
N LYS A 51 -4.50 21.05 -0.85
CA LYS A 51 -5.57 22.06 -0.70
C LYS A 51 -6.53 21.74 0.44
N LEU A 52 -6.60 20.46 0.86
CA LEU A 52 -7.40 19.99 1.99
C LEU A 52 -6.59 19.94 3.30
N GLY A 53 -5.36 20.45 3.32
CA GLY A 53 -4.51 20.48 4.50
C GLY A 53 -3.64 19.23 4.70
N TYR A 54 -3.54 18.34 3.72
CA TYR A 54 -2.80 17.08 3.85
C TYR A 54 -1.54 17.02 2.99
N LEU A 55 -0.46 16.44 3.53
CA LEU A 55 0.73 16.06 2.76
C LEU A 55 0.82 14.54 2.68
N THR A 56 0.52 13.98 1.50
CA THR A 56 0.47 12.53 1.31
C THR A 56 1.76 12.00 0.69
N GLY A 57 2.36 10.98 1.35
CA GLY A 57 3.44 10.16 0.81
C GLY A 57 2.93 8.79 0.40
N ILE A 58 3.18 8.38 -0.86
CA ILE A 58 2.70 7.10 -1.40
C ILE A 58 3.88 6.20 -1.75
N LEU A 59 3.88 4.97 -1.23
CA LEU A 59 4.78 3.90 -1.64
C LEU A 59 4.17 3.14 -2.82
N TYR A 60 4.89 3.07 -3.92
CA TYR A 60 4.52 2.27 -5.08
C TYR A 60 5.47 1.07 -5.22
N LEU A 61 4.97 -0.14 -5.04
CA LEU A 61 5.63 -1.39 -5.38
C LEU A 61 5.12 -1.90 -6.73
N ALA A 62 5.86 -2.80 -7.36
CA ALA A 62 5.41 -3.49 -8.57
C ALA A 62 4.19 -4.38 -8.23
N PRO A 63 3.09 -4.33 -9.00
CA PRO A 63 1.85 -5.03 -8.65
C PRO A 63 1.91 -6.51 -8.98
N ALA A 64 1.09 -7.28 -8.29
CA ALA A 64 0.84 -8.70 -8.51
C ALA A 64 2.15 -9.49 -8.69
N THR A 65 2.27 -10.21 -9.80
CA THR A 65 3.42 -11.06 -10.15
C THR A 65 4.35 -10.41 -11.18
N THR A 66 4.44 -9.07 -11.20
CA THR A 66 5.38 -8.34 -12.07
C THR A 66 6.84 -8.71 -11.77
N THR A 67 7.12 -9.12 -10.54
CA THR A 67 8.39 -9.72 -10.12
C THR A 67 8.14 -11.19 -9.75
N LYS A 68 9.18 -11.91 -9.30
CA LYS A 68 9.01 -13.26 -8.72
C LYS A 68 8.18 -13.28 -7.42
N TYR A 69 7.91 -12.12 -6.84
CA TYR A 69 7.12 -11.95 -5.62
C TYR A 69 5.71 -11.47 -5.94
N ASN A 70 4.71 -12.04 -5.27
CA ASN A 70 3.32 -11.59 -5.40
C ASN A 70 3.00 -10.53 -4.35
N THR A 71 2.76 -9.31 -4.81
CA THR A 71 2.37 -8.18 -3.95
C THR A 71 0.86 -7.95 -3.86
N CYS A 72 0.07 -8.69 -4.65
CA CYS A 72 -1.40 -8.56 -4.73
C CYS A 72 -2.06 -9.95 -4.75
N PRO A 73 -2.27 -10.60 -3.59
CA PRO A 73 -2.75 -11.98 -3.52
C PRO A 73 -4.08 -12.22 -4.25
N MET A 74 -4.97 -11.22 -4.26
CA MET A 74 -6.31 -11.31 -4.84
C MET A 74 -6.40 -10.84 -6.31
N ALA A 75 -5.28 -10.43 -6.93
CA ALA A 75 -5.31 -9.78 -8.24
C ALA A 75 -5.94 -10.66 -9.33
N LYS A 76 -5.61 -11.95 -9.36
CA LYS A 76 -6.15 -12.91 -10.34
C LYS A 76 -7.63 -13.18 -10.13
N VAL A 77 -8.06 -13.41 -8.88
CA VAL A 77 -9.47 -13.68 -8.56
C VAL A 77 -10.35 -12.47 -8.86
N ALA A 78 -9.84 -11.27 -8.55
CA ALA A 78 -10.54 -10.02 -8.83
C ALA A 78 -10.36 -9.54 -10.28
N GLN A 79 -9.48 -10.17 -11.07
CA GLN A 79 -9.08 -9.81 -12.43
C GLN A 79 -8.68 -8.33 -12.59
N CYS A 80 -8.14 -7.73 -11.53
CA CYS A 80 -7.70 -6.34 -11.55
C CYS A 80 -6.25 -6.16 -12.05
N ASP A 81 -5.49 -7.22 -12.22
CA ASP A 81 -4.13 -7.20 -12.77
C ASP A 81 -4.10 -6.67 -14.20
N LYS A 82 -5.09 -7.01 -15.03
CA LYS A 82 -5.23 -6.53 -16.42
C LYS A 82 -5.63 -5.05 -16.50
N ALA A 83 -6.41 -4.56 -15.54
CA ALA A 83 -6.91 -3.20 -15.47
C ALA A 83 -6.12 -2.32 -14.49
N CYS A 84 -4.95 -2.77 -14.04
CA CYS A 84 -4.15 -2.11 -13.02
C CYS A 84 -3.68 -0.71 -13.44
N LEU A 85 -3.75 0.24 -12.50
CA LEU A 85 -3.21 1.60 -12.67
C LEU A 85 -1.68 1.66 -12.82
N TYR A 86 -1.00 0.51 -12.77
CA TYR A 86 0.45 0.40 -12.93
C TYR A 86 0.96 1.05 -14.21
N SER A 87 0.21 0.93 -15.29
CA SER A 87 0.51 1.52 -16.60
C SER A 87 -0.17 2.87 -16.86
N ALA A 88 -0.85 3.44 -15.87
CA ALA A 88 -1.57 4.71 -16.05
C ALA A 88 -0.67 5.92 -15.72
N GLY A 89 -0.80 6.99 -16.50
CA GLY A 89 -0.08 8.24 -16.33
C GLY A 89 1.45 8.03 -16.27
N LYS A 90 2.11 8.63 -15.29
CA LYS A 90 3.57 8.46 -15.10
C LYS A 90 3.99 7.00 -14.85
N GLY A 91 3.06 6.13 -14.43
CA GLY A 91 3.31 4.69 -14.27
C GLY A 91 3.65 3.97 -15.58
N ALA A 92 3.33 4.55 -16.74
CA ALA A 92 3.67 4.00 -18.05
C ALA A 92 5.16 4.10 -18.40
N PHE A 93 5.93 4.99 -17.73
CA PHE A 93 7.36 5.15 -18.03
C PHE A 93 8.18 3.98 -17.51
N ASN A 94 9.05 3.42 -18.35
CA ASN A 94 9.92 2.29 -18.01
C ASN A 94 10.76 2.54 -16.75
N SER A 95 11.30 3.74 -16.57
CA SER A 95 12.10 4.12 -15.40
C SER A 95 11.27 4.07 -14.10
N VAL A 96 10.00 4.46 -14.16
CA VAL A 96 9.07 4.38 -13.01
C VAL A 96 8.75 2.93 -12.68
N GLN A 97 8.49 2.10 -13.70
CA GLN A 97 8.23 0.68 -13.53
C GLN A 97 9.44 -0.05 -12.96
N GLN A 98 10.64 0.22 -13.48
CA GLN A 98 11.88 -0.35 -12.96
C GLN A 98 12.13 0.07 -11.50
N GLY A 99 11.86 1.32 -11.17
CA GLY A 99 11.95 1.80 -9.77
C GLY A 99 10.99 1.06 -8.83
N ARG A 100 9.79 0.72 -9.28
CA ARG A 100 8.83 -0.09 -8.50
C ARG A 100 9.30 -1.53 -8.35
N ILE A 101 9.83 -2.14 -9.42
CA ILE A 101 10.43 -3.49 -9.42
C ILE A 101 11.57 -3.54 -8.40
N ASN A 102 12.52 -2.60 -8.47
CA ASN A 102 13.67 -2.57 -7.56
C ASN A 102 13.22 -2.43 -6.08
N LYS A 103 12.24 -1.57 -5.79
CA LYS A 103 11.67 -1.43 -4.44
C LYS A 103 11.01 -2.72 -3.97
N THR A 104 10.31 -3.43 -4.85
CA THR A 104 9.67 -4.71 -4.51
C THR A 104 10.71 -5.77 -4.18
N ILE A 105 11.72 -5.95 -5.03
CA ILE A 105 12.81 -6.90 -4.77
C ILE A 105 13.50 -6.57 -3.46
N TRP A 106 13.82 -5.30 -3.23
CA TRP A 106 14.44 -4.84 -2.00
C TRP A 106 13.59 -5.16 -0.75
N PHE A 107 12.28 -4.91 -0.80
CA PHE A 107 11.36 -5.25 0.30
C PHE A 107 11.38 -6.73 0.66
N PHE A 108 11.40 -7.62 -0.33
CA PHE A 108 11.36 -9.06 -0.08
C PHE A 108 12.72 -9.65 0.29
N GLU A 109 13.80 -9.17 -0.30
CA GLU A 109 15.13 -9.78 -0.13
C GLU A 109 15.92 -9.14 1.02
N GLU A 110 15.72 -7.86 1.30
CA GLU A 110 16.45 -7.13 2.35
C GLU A 110 15.49 -6.31 3.21
N ARG A 111 14.48 -6.96 3.75
CA ARG A 111 13.37 -6.32 4.49
C ARG A 111 13.82 -5.34 5.56
N HIS A 112 14.81 -5.72 6.38
CA HIS A 112 15.30 -4.87 7.46
C HIS A 112 15.79 -3.52 6.93
N SER A 113 16.66 -3.52 5.93
CA SER A 113 17.21 -2.28 5.35
C SER A 113 16.13 -1.45 4.63
N PHE A 114 15.14 -2.12 4.01
CA PHE A 114 13.98 -1.45 3.42
C PHE A 114 13.13 -0.75 4.48
N MET A 115 12.82 -1.44 5.59
CA MET A 115 11.98 -0.88 6.66
C MET A 115 12.67 0.30 7.35
N LEU A 116 13.99 0.26 7.58
CA LEU A 116 14.76 1.39 8.08
C LEU A 116 14.71 2.60 7.13
N GLN A 117 14.75 2.36 5.81
CA GLN A 117 14.60 3.45 4.84
C GLN A 117 13.18 3.99 4.80
N LEU A 118 12.16 3.13 4.94
CA LEU A 118 10.75 3.53 5.00
C LEU A 118 10.50 4.39 6.26
N GLU A 119 10.99 3.99 7.41
CA GLU A 119 10.95 4.75 8.66
C GLU A 119 11.53 6.16 8.49
N LYS A 120 12.74 6.27 7.89
CA LYS A 120 13.39 7.55 7.59
C LYS A 120 12.53 8.42 6.67
N ASN A 121 11.91 7.83 5.65
CA ASN A 121 11.07 8.56 4.71
C ASN A 121 9.78 9.05 5.34
N ILE A 122 9.13 8.24 6.19
CA ILE A 122 7.92 8.67 6.93
C ILE A 122 8.30 9.79 7.91
N SER A 123 9.39 9.65 8.66
CA SER A 123 9.87 10.70 9.58
C SER A 123 10.16 12.02 8.84
N SER A 124 10.73 11.94 7.65
CA SER A 124 11.00 13.12 6.80
C SER A 124 9.72 13.75 6.28
N LEU A 125 8.72 12.94 5.90
CA LEU A 125 7.39 13.40 5.49
C LEU A 125 6.70 14.15 6.64
N VAL A 126 6.71 13.58 7.85
CA VAL A 126 6.12 14.19 9.05
C VAL A 126 6.75 15.55 9.33
N LYS A 127 8.09 15.63 9.37
CA LYS A 127 8.81 16.91 9.56
C LYS A 127 8.44 17.94 8.50
N ARG A 128 8.35 17.53 7.23
CA ARG A 128 7.96 18.39 6.12
C ARG A 128 6.51 18.85 6.23
N ALA A 129 5.58 17.97 6.63
CA ALA A 129 4.18 18.30 6.81
C ALA A 129 4.02 19.35 7.91
N ILE A 130 4.59 19.13 9.09
CA ILE A 130 4.56 20.06 10.22
C ILE A 130 5.13 21.43 9.83
N LYS A 131 6.30 21.47 9.16
CA LYS A 131 6.92 22.73 8.70
C LYS A 131 6.00 23.53 7.79
N ASN A 132 5.11 22.89 7.04
CA ASN A 132 4.19 23.56 6.11
C ASN A 132 2.76 23.70 6.65
N GLY A 133 2.53 23.42 7.94
CA GLY A 133 1.18 23.48 8.55
C GLY A 133 0.21 22.43 7.97
N LEU A 134 0.72 21.28 7.50
CA LEU A 134 -0.05 20.21 6.89
C LEU A 134 -0.09 18.96 7.77
N ILE A 135 -1.13 18.15 7.62
CA ILE A 135 -1.28 16.85 8.27
C ILE A 135 -0.59 15.78 7.40
N PRO A 136 0.36 14.99 7.98
CA PRO A 136 1.00 13.92 7.22
C PRO A 136 0.07 12.74 7.02
N LEU A 137 -0.04 12.27 5.78
CA LEU A 137 -0.74 11.05 5.39
C LEU A 137 0.21 10.10 4.70
N VAL A 138 0.05 8.79 4.93
CA VAL A 138 0.86 7.76 4.28
C VAL A 138 -0.03 6.71 3.63
N ARG A 139 0.35 6.32 2.41
CA ARG A 139 -0.28 5.27 1.66
C ARG A 139 0.79 4.26 1.22
N LEU A 140 0.73 3.03 1.75
CA LEU A 140 1.79 2.03 1.54
C LEU A 140 1.48 1.08 0.37
N ASN A 141 0.23 0.99 -0.05
CA ASN A 141 -0.22 0.14 -1.14
C ASN A 141 -0.68 0.97 -2.36
N GLY A 142 0.21 1.80 -2.92
CA GLY A 142 -0.11 2.59 -4.11
C GLY A 142 -0.46 1.75 -5.33
N THR A 143 0.23 0.61 -5.52
CA THR A 143 -0.01 -0.39 -6.58
C THR A 143 0.19 -1.83 -6.09
N SER A 144 0.04 -2.09 -4.80
CA SER A 144 0.16 -3.39 -4.14
C SER A 144 -0.99 -3.61 -3.16
N ASP A 145 -1.03 -4.78 -2.53
CA ASP A 145 -1.96 -5.12 -1.44
C ASP A 145 -1.24 -5.95 -0.37
N ILE A 146 -0.10 -5.43 0.10
CA ILE A 146 0.69 -6.01 1.18
C ILE A 146 -0.05 -5.79 2.51
N GLN A 147 -0.06 -6.81 3.35
CA GLN A 147 -0.57 -6.73 4.74
C GLN A 147 0.50 -6.14 5.65
N TRP A 148 0.67 -4.82 5.60
CA TRP A 148 1.67 -4.10 6.38
C TRP A 148 1.45 -4.24 7.89
N GLU A 149 0.23 -4.53 8.32
CA GLU A 149 -0.14 -4.83 9.71
C GLU A 149 0.56 -6.08 10.28
N ASN A 150 1.02 -6.98 9.39
CA ASN A 150 1.72 -8.21 9.74
C ASN A 150 3.25 -8.13 9.53
N VAL A 151 3.78 -6.94 9.20
CA VAL A 151 5.21 -6.75 8.94
C VAL A 151 5.89 -6.17 10.17
N THR A 152 6.47 -7.05 10.99
CA THR A 152 7.31 -6.66 12.13
C THR A 152 8.66 -6.12 11.66
N PHE A 153 9.23 -5.17 12.39
CA PHE A 153 10.58 -4.68 12.11
C PHE A 153 11.25 -4.09 13.37
N ILE A 154 12.58 -3.93 13.29
CA ILE A 154 13.38 -3.24 14.29
C ILE A 154 13.76 -1.87 13.70
N ASP A 155 13.49 -0.80 14.43
CA ASP A 155 13.78 0.58 13.99
C ASP A 155 15.27 0.94 14.08
N GLY A 156 15.62 2.16 13.66
CA GLY A 156 16.99 2.66 13.70
C GLY A 156 17.59 2.83 15.10
N LYS A 157 16.77 2.75 16.16
CA LYS A 157 17.18 2.80 17.56
C LYS A 157 17.26 1.41 18.21
N GLY A 158 16.94 0.34 17.46
CA GLY A 158 16.93 -1.03 17.97
C GLY A 158 15.62 -1.46 18.64
N VAL A 159 14.56 -0.64 18.58
CA VAL A 159 13.25 -0.97 19.13
C VAL A 159 12.47 -1.84 18.15
N GLN A 160 11.92 -2.96 18.63
CA GLN A 160 11.06 -3.83 17.85
C GLN A 160 9.62 -3.31 17.84
N HIS A 161 9.05 -3.18 16.64
CA HIS A 161 7.66 -2.79 16.42
C HIS A 161 6.85 -3.92 15.80
N ALA A 162 5.60 -4.07 16.21
CA ALA A 162 4.66 -5.04 15.62
C ALA A 162 4.40 -4.75 14.13
N ASN A 163 4.42 -3.47 13.75
CA ASN A 163 4.27 -3.02 12.37
C ASN A 163 4.64 -1.53 12.27
N ILE A 164 4.62 -1.00 11.05
CA ILE A 164 4.95 0.41 10.79
C ILE A 164 3.92 1.38 11.39
N PHE A 165 2.67 0.98 11.55
CA PHE A 165 1.60 1.79 12.13
C PHE A 165 1.85 2.01 13.63
N ALA A 166 2.29 0.97 14.34
CA ALA A 166 2.69 1.06 15.76
C ALA A 166 3.92 1.95 15.97
N ALA A 167 4.84 2.01 14.99
CA ALA A 167 6.00 2.90 15.05
C ALA A 167 5.64 4.38 14.86
N PHE A 168 4.51 4.67 14.21
CA PHE A 168 4.03 6.03 13.91
C PHE A 168 2.58 6.23 14.34
N PRO A 169 2.27 6.17 15.66
CA PRO A 169 0.88 6.18 16.14
C PRO A 169 0.11 7.49 15.86
N THR A 170 0.82 8.59 15.61
CA THR A 170 0.23 9.90 15.31
C THR A 170 0.11 10.18 13.81
N VAL A 171 0.55 9.27 12.95
CA VAL A 171 0.44 9.39 11.49
C VAL A 171 -0.78 8.60 11.03
N GLN A 172 -1.65 9.23 10.25
CA GLN A 172 -2.75 8.54 9.61
C GLN A 172 -2.28 7.82 8.35
N PHE A 173 -2.57 6.52 8.27
CA PHE A 173 -2.37 5.69 7.11
C PHE A 173 -3.71 5.32 6.49
N TYR A 174 -3.73 5.12 5.17
CA TYR A 174 -4.92 4.62 4.47
C TYR A 174 -4.53 3.89 3.20
N ASP A 175 -5.29 2.86 2.83
CA ASP A 175 -5.04 2.10 1.61
C ASP A 175 -6.34 1.51 1.03
N TYR A 176 -6.23 0.97 -0.18
CA TYR A 176 -7.23 0.08 -0.75
C TYR A 176 -6.79 -1.37 -0.55
N THR A 177 -7.76 -2.27 -0.37
CA THR A 177 -7.49 -3.70 -0.28
C THR A 177 -8.52 -4.52 -1.05
N LYS A 178 -8.08 -5.64 -1.62
CA LYS A 178 -8.94 -6.68 -2.21
C LYS A 178 -9.30 -7.77 -1.19
N MET A 179 -8.74 -7.72 0.00
CA MET A 179 -8.93 -8.74 1.04
C MET A 179 -10.04 -8.32 2.01
N ALA A 180 -11.24 -8.90 1.86
CA ALA A 180 -12.44 -8.53 2.64
C ALA A 180 -12.35 -8.82 4.15
N LYS A 181 -11.40 -9.64 4.59
CA LYS A 181 -11.19 -9.98 6.00
C LYS A 181 -10.22 -9.05 6.73
N ARG A 182 -9.51 -8.17 6.00
CA ARG A 182 -8.63 -7.19 6.64
C ARG A 182 -9.45 -6.18 7.43
N LYS A 183 -8.89 -5.76 8.55
CA LYS A 183 -9.51 -4.77 9.44
C LYS A 183 -8.66 -3.51 9.49
N SER A 184 -9.31 -2.37 9.55
CA SER A 184 -8.66 -1.09 9.86
C SER A 184 -8.09 -1.13 11.29
N LEU A 185 -7.02 -0.38 11.52
CA LEU A 185 -6.47 -0.10 12.86
C LEU A 185 -6.81 1.35 13.23
N SER A 186 -6.50 1.75 14.44
CA SER A 186 -6.80 3.11 14.93
C SER A 186 -6.25 4.22 14.04
N ASN A 187 -5.08 3.99 13.43
CA ASN A 187 -4.41 4.93 12.52
C ASN A 187 -4.16 4.34 11.12
N TYR A 188 -4.84 3.24 10.76
CA TYR A 188 -4.78 2.64 9.43
C TYR A 188 -6.18 2.36 8.90
N ASP A 189 -6.66 3.18 8.00
CA ASP A 189 -7.97 3.08 7.36
C ASP A 189 -7.89 2.27 6.05
N LEU A 190 -8.85 1.36 5.85
CA LEU A 190 -8.93 0.50 4.68
C LEU A 190 -10.23 0.71 3.92
N THR A 191 -10.12 0.93 2.62
CA THR A 191 -11.23 0.93 1.68
C THR A 191 -11.19 -0.36 0.86
N PHE A 192 -12.27 -1.14 0.91
CA PHE A 192 -12.35 -2.37 0.11
C PHE A 192 -12.49 -2.03 -1.38
N SER A 193 -11.67 -2.62 -2.22
CA SER A 193 -11.70 -2.41 -3.66
C SER A 193 -12.58 -3.45 -4.35
N TYR A 194 -13.74 -3.03 -4.83
CA TYR A 194 -14.72 -3.86 -5.52
C TYR A 194 -14.17 -4.45 -6.84
N SER A 195 -14.73 -5.57 -7.24
CA SER A 195 -14.68 -6.11 -8.60
C SER A 195 -16.02 -6.79 -8.90
N GLY A 196 -16.54 -6.61 -10.12
CA GLY A 196 -17.77 -7.26 -10.57
C GLY A 196 -17.61 -8.73 -10.99
N VAL A 197 -16.37 -9.23 -11.04
CA VAL A 197 -16.05 -10.62 -11.44
C VAL A 197 -16.79 -11.64 -10.57
N ALA A 198 -17.35 -12.67 -11.19
CA ALA A 198 -18.17 -13.68 -10.49
C ALA A 198 -17.44 -14.35 -9.33
N ASP A 199 -16.20 -14.81 -9.55
CA ASP A 199 -15.37 -15.50 -8.55
C ASP A 199 -14.99 -14.58 -7.36
N TYR A 200 -15.12 -13.28 -7.54
CA TYR A 200 -14.82 -12.30 -6.49
C TYR A 200 -16.05 -11.91 -5.65
N GLN A 201 -17.28 -12.28 -6.06
CA GLN A 201 -18.52 -11.90 -5.35
C GLN A 201 -18.62 -12.39 -3.90
N PRO A 202 -18.08 -13.56 -3.48
CA PRO A 202 -18.04 -13.94 -2.07
C PRO A 202 -17.33 -12.92 -1.18
N TYR A 203 -16.24 -12.32 -1.66
CA TYR A 203 -15.47 -11.28 -0.94
C TYR A 203 -16.23 -9.96 -0.89
N VAL A 204 -16.95 -9.62 -1.97
CA VAL A 204 -17.84 -8.44 -2.00
C VAL A 204 -18.96 -8.58 -0.97
N LYS A 205 -19.64 -9.74 -0.93
CA LYS A 205 -20.69 -10.02 0.07
C LYS A 205 -20.15 -9.89 1.49
N GLN A 206 -18.93 -10.39 1.73
CA GLN A 206 -18.28 -10.27 3.05
C GLN A 206 -17.98 -8.80 3.41
N ALA A 207 -17.49 -8.00 2.47
CA ALA A 207 -17.22 -6.57 2.70
C ALA A 207 -18.51 -5.78 2.99
N ILE A 208 -19.60 -6.08 2.27
CA ILE A 208 -20.92 -5.49 2.52
C ILE A 208 -21.42 -5.87 3.93
N LYS A 209 -21.33 -7.16 4.30
CA LYS A 209 -21.72 -7.64 5.64
C LYS A 209 -20.93 -6.93 6.75
N ASN A 210 -19.68 -6.61 6.51
CA ASN A 210 -18.82 -5.91 7.47
C ASN A 210 -19.11 -4.41 7.54
N GLY A 211 -19.98 -3.86 6.69
CA GLY A 211 -20.20 -2.41 6.59
C GLY A 211 -18.99 -1.63 6.08
N THR A 212 -18.06 -2.31 5.39
CA THR A 212 -16.82 -1.69 4.92
C THR A 212 -17.09 -0.75 3.74
N ARG A 213 -16.55 0.46 3.78
CA ARG A 213 -16.52 1.38 2.64
C ARG A 213 -15.86 0.69 1.43
N MET A 214 -16.49 0.81 0.24
CA MET A 214 -16.00 0.18 -0.97
C MET A 214 -15.70 1.19 -2.07
N ALA A 215 -14.57 1.05 -2.74
CA ALA A 215 -14.29 1.77 -3.99
C ALA A 215 -14.72 0.92 -5.18
N VAL A 216 -15.55 1.50 -6.05
CA VAL A 216 -16.06 0.87 -7.27
C VAL A 216 -15.59 1.67 -8.47
N VAL A 217 -15.02 1.01 -9.46
CA VAL A 217 -14.62 1.64 -10.72
C VAL A 217 -15.74 1.49 -11.73
N PHE A 218 -16.36 2.59 -12.11
CA PHE A 218 -17.38 2.67 -13.16
C PHE A 218 -16.74 2.98 -14.51
N ARG A 219 -17.43 2.61 -15.61
CA ARG A 219 -16.93 2.80 -16.96
C ARG A 219 -16.67 4.28 -17.29
N SER A 220 -17.59 5.13 -16.91
CA SER A 220 -17.52 6.58 -17.12
C SER A 220 -18.18 7.33 -15.97
N VAL A 221 -18.02 8.64 -15.93
CA VAL A 221 -18.73 9.50 -14.96
C VAL A 221 -20.25 9.41 -15.15
N ALA A 222 -20.70 9.31 -16.40
CA ALA A 222 -22.14 9.22 -16.72
C ALA A 222 -22.79 7.89 -16.28
N SER A 223 -21.98 6.83 -16.07
CA SER A 223 -22.47 5.53 -15.59
C SER A 223 -22.49 5.39 -14.07
N ILE A 224 -22.14 6.44 -13.32
CA ILE A 224 -22.16 6.40 -11.85
C ILE A 224 -23.60 6.59 -11.36
N PRO A 225 -24.20 5.59 -10.68
CA PRO A 225 -25.55 5.69 -10.14
C PRO A 225 -25.55 6.38 -8.77
N ASN A 226 -26.71 6.81 -8.28
CA ASN A 226 -26.87 7.33 -6.92
C ASN A 226 -26.76 6.22 -5.85
N THR A 227 -27.12 4.99 -6.21
CA THR A 227 -27.00 3.79 -5.36
C THR A 227 -26.45 2.61 -6.17
N PHE A 228 -25.61 1.81 -5.56
CA PHE A 228 -25.10 0.57 -6.16
C PHE A 228 -25.20 -0.58 -5.15
N LYS A 229 -25.82 -1.69 -5.54
CA LYS A 229 -26.13 -2.82 -4.63
C LYS A 229 -26.87 -2.38 -3.35
N GLY A 230 -27.77 -1.38 -3.45
CA GLY A 230 -28.52 -0.84 -2.32
C GLY A 230 -27.71 0.10 -1.40
N ILE A 231 -26.47 0.43 -1.74
CA ILE A 231 -25.59 1.27 -0.94
C ILE A 231 -25.44 2.65 -1.59
N LYS A 232 -25.46 3.71 -0.79
CA LYS A 232 -25.24 5.10 -1.21
C LYS A 232 -23.91 5.25 -1.94
N VAL A 233 -23.91 5.94 -3.07
CA VAL A 233 -22.71 6.24 -3.85
C VAL A 233 -22.27 7.69 -3.61
N VAL A 234 -20.98 7.88 -3.35
CA VAL A 234 -20.34 9.20 -3.18
C VAL A 234 -19.21 9.38 -4.20
N ALA A 235 -18.91 10.61 -4.60
CA ALA A 235 -17.88 10.90 -5.58
C ALA A 235 -16.48 10.70 -4.98
N GLY A 236 -15.65 9.82 -5.59
CA GLY A 236 -14.29 9.49 -5.13
C GLY A 236 -13.16 10.16 -5.89
N ASP A 237 -13.44 10.85 -7.01
CA ASP A 237 -12.39 11.48 -7.83
C ASP A 237 -12.06 12.93 -7.42
N ASN A 238 -12.78 13.48 -6.45
CA ASN A 238 -12.52 14.82 -5.91
C ASN A 238 -11.25 14.86 -5.04
N SER A 239 -11.00 13.81 -4.29
CA SER A 239 -9.84 13.65 -3.41
C SER A 239 -9.38 12.19 -3.43
N ASP A 240 -8.14 11.91 -2.96
CA ASP A 240 -7.66 10.54 -2.66
C ASP A 240 -7.62 10.28 -1.14
N VAL A 241 -8.07 11.23 -0.33
CA VAL A 241 -8.06 11.16 1.14
C VAL A 241 -9.27 10.33 1.59
N ARG A 242 -9.07 8.99 1.63
CA ARG A 242 -10.19 8.05 1.85
C ARG A 242 -10.62 7.93 3.31
N HIS A 243 -9.72 8.19 4.26
CA HIS A 243 -10.05 8.07 5.68
C HIS A 243 -11.08 9.12 6.15
N ASP A 244 -11.29 10.20 5.38
CA ASP A 244 -12.33 11.20 5.63
C ASP A 244 -13.72 10.78 5.11
N ASP A 245 -13.79 9.74 4.25
CA ASP A 245 -15.06 9.28 3.71
C ASP A 245 -15.81 8.43 4.73
N GLU A 246 -17.15 8.51 4.72
CA GLU A 246 -18.03 7.67 5.56
C GLU A 246 -17.77 6.17 5.34
N GLN A 247 -17.94 5.37 6.40
CA GLN A 247 -17.99 3.91 6.26
C GLN A 247 -19.35 3.48 5.68
N GLY A 248 -19.41 2.27 5.11
CA GLY A 248 -20.65 1.73 4.55
C GLY A 248 -21.15 2.42 3.27
N VAL A 249 -20.33 3.22 2.61
CA VAL A 249 -20.66 3.85 1.32
C VAL A 249 -19.87 3.26 0.16
N ILE A 250 -20.34 3.50 -1.06
CA ILE A 250 -19.61 3.26 -2.30
C ILE A 250 -18.88 4.55 -2.70
N VAL A 251 -17.56 4.49 -2.78
CA VAL A 251 -16.73 5.54 -3.34
C VAL A 251 -16.60 5.31 -4.85
N ALA A 252 -17.28 6.10 -5.65
CA ALA A 252 -17.27 5.97 -7.11
C ALA A 252 -16.00 6.55 -7.70
N LEU A 253 -15.32 5.73 -8.48
CA LEU A 253 -14.18 6.09 -9.32
C LEU A 253 -14.53 5.78 -10.77
N TYR A 254 -13.97 6.49 -11.73
CA TYR A 254 -14.14 6.16 -13.15
C TYR A 254 -12.85 5.54 -13.73
N ALA A 255 -13.03 4.70 -14.76
CA ALA A 255 -11.96 3.94 -15.39
C ALA A 255 -10.89 4.85 -16.02
N LYS A 256 -9.62 4.55 -15.74
CA LYS A 256 -8.42 5.25 -16.24
C LYS A 256 -7.43 4.25 -16.83
N GLY A 257 -6.62 4.70 -17.79
CA GLY A 257 -5.61 3.82 -18.41
C GLY A 257 -6.24 2.56 -19.00
N ALA A 258 -5.61 1.40 -18.75
CA ALA A 258 -6.07 0.09 -19.24
C ALA A 258 -7.49 -0.28 -18.77
N ALA A 259 -7.93 0.22 -17.61
CA ALA A 259 -9.28 -0.04 -17.09
C ALA A 259 -10.40 0.46 -18.02
N LYS A 260 -10.13 1.45 -18.89
CA LYS A 260 -11.11 1.91 -19.89
C LYS A 260 -11.52 0.82 -20.88
N HIS A 261 -10.65 -0.13 -21.12
CA HIS A 261 -10.83 -1.26 -22.05
C HIS A 261 -11.08 -2.58 -21.32
N ASP A 262 -11.39 -2.54 -20.02
CA ASP A 262 -11.66 -3.75 -19.24
C ASP A 262 -12.93 -4.44 -19.75
N THR A 263 -12.81 -5.75 -20.01
CA THR A 263 -13.90 -6.67 -20.38
C THR A 263 -14.04 -7.83 -19.38
N THR A 264 -13.26 -7.82 -18.31
CA THR A 264 -13.25 -8.91 -17.31
C THR A 264 -14.39 -8.81 -16.31
N GLY A 265 -15.03 -7.65 -16.21
CA GLY A 265 -16.03 -7.34 -15.20
C GLY A 265 -15.45 -6.69 -13.94
N PHE A 266 -14.14 -6.39 -13.90
CA PHE A 266 -13.56 -5.57 -12.83
C PHE A 266 -14.18 -4.18 -12.82
N VAL A 267 -14.33 -3.56 -13.99
CA VAL A 267 -15.02 -2.27 -14.20
C VAL A 267 -16.51 -2.50 -14.37
N VAL A 268 -17.33 -1.68 -13.73
CA VAL A 268 -18.80 -1.73 -13.74
C VAL A 268 -19.35 -0.78 -14.81
N GLY A 269 -20.34 -1.24 -15.60
CA GLY A 269 -21.04 -0.48 -16.63
C GLY A 269 -20.49 -0.63 -18.02
#